data_649d7f56ddc112365f82fa11c2c35462
#
_entry.id   649d7f56ddc112365f82fa11c2c35462
#
_cell.length_a   1.000
_cell.length_b   1.000
_cell.length_c   1.000
_cell.angle_alpha   90.00
_cell.angle_beta   90.00
_cell.angle_gamma   90.00
#
_symmetry.space_group_name_H-M   'P 1'
#
loop_
_entity.id
_entity.type
_entity.pdbx_description
1 polymer ?
#
loop_
_entity_poly.entity_id
_entity_poly.type
_entity_poly.pdbx_seq_one_letter_code
_entity_poly.pdbx_strand_id
1 'polypeptide(L)'
;MTTVLVADDSETILLLMRTRLELAGYEVETAADGQEVIERVDPNADDGPDLLLLDAMMPRKSGIDALRELRAAGLETPALIVSAHQTPDDADAPADLEISGYLTKPIDFDALLGAVAELTEKKAA
;
A
#
# COMPACT_ATOMS: atom_id res chain seq x y z
N MET A 1 9.74 14.95 1.59
CA MET A 1 8.66 14.66 0.63
C MET A 1 8.01 13.34 0.97
N THR A 2 6.71 13.26 0.84
CA THR A 2 5.98 12.03 1.22
C THR A 2 6.16 10.96 0.15
N THR A 3 6.54 9.78 0.56
CA THR A 3 6.79 8.64 -0.32
C THR A 3 5.72 7.58 -0.13
N VAL A 4 5.15 7.11 -1.23
CA VAL A 4 4.15 6.03 -1.26
C VAL A 4 4.74 4.85 -2.00
N LEU A 5 4.70 3.67 -1.39
CA LEU A 5 5.07 2.43 -2.08
C LEU A 5 3.79 1.79 -2.60
N VAL A 6 3.72 1.58 -3.90
CA VAL A 6 2.56 0.99 -4.57
C VAL A 6 2.93 -0.40 -5.08
N ALA A 7 2.15 -1.39 -4.74
CA ALA A 7 2.37 -2.76 -5.19
C ALA A 7 1.15 -3.30 -5.92
N ASP A 8 1.34 -3.76 -7.15
CA ASP A 8 0.30 -4.37 -7.97
C ASP A 8 1.01 -5.16 -9.08
N ASP A 9 0.47 -6.31 -9.44
CA ASP A 9 1.06 -7.12 -10.51
C ASP A 9 0.69 -6.65 -11.92
N SER A 10 -0.21 -5.68 -12.03
CA SER A 10 -0.57 -5.08 -13.31
C SER A 10 0.28 -3.85 -13.56
N GLU A 11 1.11 -3.89 -14.60
CA GLU A 11 1.94 -2.74 -14.99
C GLU A 11 1.08 -1.53 -15.33
N THR A 12 -0.08 -1.75 -15.93
CA THR A 12 -1.00 -0.67 -16.28
C THR A 12 -1.52 0.04 -15.03
N ILE A 13 -1.92 -0.72 -14.02
CA ILE A 13 -2.41 -0.15 -12.77
C ILE A 13 -1.29 0.58 -12.04
N LEU A 14 -0.09 -0.01 -12.00
CA LEU A 14 1.06 0.65 -11.39
C LEU A 14 1.33 2.01 -12.04
N LEU A 15 1.32 2.05 -13.38
CA LEU A 15 1.55 3.29 -14.10
C LEU A 15 0.48 4.34 -13.79
N LEU A 16 -0.78 3.93 -13.77
CA LEU A 16 -1.88 4.85 -13.47
C LEU A 16 -1.79 5.40 -12.06
N MET A 17 -1.55 4.54 -11.08
CA MET A 17 -1.43 4.97 -9.70
C MET A 17 -0.22 5.88 -9.51
N ARG A 18 0.92 5.50 -10.08
CA ARG A 18 2.13 6.30 -10.01
C ARG A 18 1.91 7.70 -10.60
N THR A 19 1.31 7.75 -11.79
CA THR A 19 1.08 9.03 -12.46
C THR A 19 0.19 9.94 -11.63
N ARG A 20 -0.90 9.40 -11.11
CA ARG A 20 -1.83 10.19 -10.31
C ARG A 20 -1.19 10.68 -9.01
N LEU A 21 -0.44 9.82 -8.35
CA LEU A 21 0.22 10.20 -7.08
C LEU A 21 1.33 11.21 -7.32
N GLU A 22 2.11 11.04 -8.36
CA GLU A 22 3.18 12.00 -8.67
C GLU A 22 2.60 13.38 -9.03
N LEU A 23 1.50 13.42 -9.75
CA LEU A 23 0.81 14.67 -10.05
C LEU A 23 0.27 15.35 -8.79
N ALA A 24 -0.03 14.57 -7.76
CA ALA A 24 -0.50 15.12 -6.48
C ALA A 24 0.65 15.53 -5.54
N GLY A 25 1.91 15.33 -5.96
CA GLY A 25 3.05 15.79 -5.19
C GLY A 25 3.78 14.73 -4.39
N TYR A 26 3.45 13.47 -4.57
CA TYR A 26 4.11 12.38 -3.83
C TYR A 26 5.26 11.79 -4.63
N GLU A 27 6.25 11.24 -3.91
CA GLU A 27 7.22 10.35 -4.52
C GLU A 27 6.65 8.95 -4.49
N VAL A 28 6.86 8.19 -5.57
CA VAL A 28 6.27 6.86 -5.70
C VAL A 28 7.35 5.83 -5.99
N GLU A 29 7.34 4.76 -5.20
CA GLU A 29 8.10 3.55 -5.46
C GLU A 29 7.11 2.46 -5.85
N THR A 30 7.50 1.54 -6.70
CA THR A 30 6.62 0.48 -7.18
C THR A 30 7.21 -0.90 -6.91
N ALA A 31 6.31 -1.87 -6.73
CA ALA A 31 6.67 -3.28 -6.60
C ALA A 31 5.64 -4.12 -7.36
N ALA A 32 6.08 -5.21 -7.98
CA ALA A 32 5.21 -6.05 -8.79
C ALA A 32 4.58 -7.20 -8.03
N ASP A 33 5.06 -7.48 -6.83
CA ASP A 33 4.49 -8.53 -5.98
C ASP A 33 4.91 -8.32 -4.52
N GLY A 34 4.38 -9.17 -3.64
CA GLY A 34 4.64 -9.03 -2.21
C GLY A 34 6.09 -9.29 -1.82
N GLN A 35 6.79 -10.14 -2.57
CA GLN A 35 8.20 -10.40 -2.29
C GLN A 35 9.03 -9.14 -2.56
N GLU A 36 8.77 -8.44 -3.66
CA GLU A 36 9.45 -7.17 -3.92
C GLU A 36 9.15 -6.13 -2.85
N VAL A 37 7.92 -6.10 -2.33
CA VAL A 37 7.58 -5.18 -1.23
C VAL A 37 8.50 -5.43 -0.04
N ILE A 38 8.67 -6.67 0.34
CA ILE A 38 9.53 -7.03 1.47
C ILE A 38 10.99 -6.65 1.20
N GLU A 39 11.45 -6.85 -0.03
CA GLU A 39 12.83 -6.52 -0.41
C GLU A 39 13.09 -5.02 -0.43
N ARG A 40 12.08 -4.22 -0.78
CA ARG A 40 12.23 -2.77 -0.88
C ARG A 40 12.02 -2.02 0.42
N VAL A 41 11.34 -2.63 1.38
CA VAL A 41 11.01 -1.96 2.64
C VAL A 41 11.90 -2.51 3.75
N ASP A 42 12.67 -1.62 4.37
CA ASP A 42 13.45 -1.97 5.55
C ASP A 42 12.69 -1.45 6.78
N PRO A 43 12.16 -2.35 7.63
CA PRO A 43 11.39 -1.92 8.80
C PRO A 43 12.19 -1.07 9.79
N ASN A 44 13.52 -1.12 9.70
CA ASN A 44 14.41 -0.38 10.61
C ASN A 44 14.89 0.93 10.02
N ALA A 45 14.56 1.23 8.76
CA ALA A 45 15.01 2.46 8.11
C ALA A 45 14.12 3.64 8.51
N ASP A 46 14.73 4.79 8.76
CA ASP A 46 14.01 6.00 9.09
C ASP A 46 13.44 6.70 7.86
N ASP A 47 13.99 6.40 6.69
CA ASP A 47 13.63 7.06 5.43
C ASP A 47 12.80 6.18 4.50
N GLY A 48 12.14 5.18 5.03
CA GLY A 48 11.26 4.31 4.25
C GLY A 48 9.99 5.01 3.81
N PRO A 49 9.12 4.29 3.09
CA PRO A 49 7.87 4.89 2.63
C PRO A 49 6.97 5.32 3.78
N ASP A 50 6.18 6.35 3.52
CA ASP A 50 5.25 6.90 4.51
C ASP A 50 3.89 6.21 4.45
N LEU A 51 3.62 5.50 3.36
CA LEU A 51 2.38 4.76 3.17
C LEU A 51 2.64 3.59 2.24
N LEU A 52 1.99 2.47 2.54
CA LEU A 52 1.98 1.29 1.68
C LEU A 52 0.61 1.18 1.01
N LEU A 53 0.60 0.97 -0.30
CA LEU A 53 -0.62 0.80 -1.07
C LEU A 53 -0.49 -0.55 -1.79
N LEU A 54 -1.13 -1.57 -1.24
CA LEU A 54 -0.87 -2.95 -1.61
C LEU A 54 -2.08 -3.62 -2.24
N ASP A 55 -1.89 -4.26 -3.39
CA ASP A 55 -2.90 -5.13 -3.97
C ASP A 55 -3.01 -6.39 -3.11
N ALA A 56 -4.22 -6.77 -2.77
CA ALA A 56 -4.46 -7.96 -1.96
C ALA A 56 -3.98 -9.24 -2.65
N MET A 57 -4.10 -9.31 -3.98
CA MET A 57 -3.79 -10.50 -4.76
C MET A 57 -2.65 -10.25 -5.72
N MET A 58 -1.50 -10.85 -5.44
CA MET A 58 -0.31 -10.73 -6.30
C MET A 58 0.40 -12.10 -6.36
N PRO A 59 1.13 -12.39 -7.46
CA PRO A 59 1.90 -13.63 -7.52
C PRO A 59 3.04 -13.63 -6.51
N ARG A 60 3.56 -14.78 -6.23
CA ARG A 60 4.63 -15.11 -5.28
C ARG A 60 4.23 -14.82 -3.84
N LYS A 61 3.74 -13.62 -3.55
CA LYS A 61 3.30 -13.26 -2.20
C LYS A 61 2.24 -12.17 -2.30
N SER A 62 1.14 -12.35 -1.63
CA SER A 62 0.04 -11.38 -1.62
C SER A 62 0.41 -10.14 -0.80
N GLY A 63 -0.36 -9.06 -1.00
CA GLY A 63 -0.17 -7.85 -0.21
C GLY A 63 -0.40 -8.08 1.28
N ILE A 64 -1.38 -8.90 1.61
CA ILE A 64 -1.68 -9.23 3.01
C ILE A 64 -0.51 -10.00 3.65
N ASP A 65 0.03 -11.00 2.94
CA ASP A 65 1.16 -11.78 3.46
C ASP A 65 2.42 -10.92 3.60
N ALA A 66 2.67 -10.04 2.64
CA ALA A 66 3.80 -9.12 2.73
C ALA A 66 3.66 -8.20 3.95
N LEU A 67 2.46 -7.65 4.15
CA LEU A 67 2.22 -6.80 5.30
C LEU A 67 2.39 -7.56 6.62
N ARG A 68 1.93 -8.81 6.66
CA ARG A 68 2.09 -9.63 7.85
C ARG A 68 3.57 -9.80 8.22
N GLU A 69 4.42 -10.08 7.25
CA GLU A 69 5.85 -10.21 7.50
C GLU A 69 6.47 -8.89 7.96
N LEU A 70 6.07 -7.78 7.34
CA LEU A 70 6.61 -6.47 7.71
C LEU A 70 6.16 -6.04 9.11
N ARG A 71 4.91 -6.33 9.47
CA ARG A 71 4.41 -6.05 10.82
C ARG A 71 5.17 -6.88 11.86
N ALA A 72 5.42 -8.16 11.55
CA ALA A 72 6.19 -9.03 12.44
C ALA A 72 7.61 -8.52 12.63
N ALA A 73 8.15 -7.82 11.65
CA ALA A 73 9.49 -7.22 11.73
C ALA A 73 9.50 -5.84 12.39
N GLY A 74 8.34 -5.32 12.78
CA GLY A 74 8.23 -4.07 13.53
C GLY A 74 7.82 -2.85 12.72
N LEU A 75 7.47 -3.01 11.45
CA LEU A 75 7.05 -1.89 10.63
C LEU A 75 5.69 -1.38 11.08
N GLU A 76 5.57 -0.07 11.27
CA GLU A 76 4.33 0.58 11.69
C GLU A 76 3.71 1.47 10.62
N THR A 77 4.29 1.53 9.44
CA THR A 77 3.83 2.37 8.33
C THR A 77 2.35 2.08 8.01
N PRO A 78 1.52 3.11 7.84
CA PRO A 78 0.13 2.90 7.44
C PRO A 78 0.02 2.14 6.11
N ALA A 79 -1.00 1.31 5.99
CA ALA A 79 -1.20 0.49 4.80
C ALA A 79 -2.64 0.53 4.34
N LEU A 80 -2.83 0.72 3.03
CA LEU A 80 -4.11 0.58 2.35
C LEU A 80 -4.07 -0.69 1.51
N ILE A 81 -5.15 -1.45 1.53
CA ILE A 81 -5.27 -2.66 0.74
C ILE A 81 -6.24 -2.41 -0.41
N VAL A 82 -5.83 -2.77 -1.62
CA VAL A 82 -6.67 -2.68 -2.81
C VAL A 82 -7.13 -4.08 -3.19
N SER A 83 -8.42 -4.29 -3.34
CA SER A 83 -8.99 -5.62 -3.56
C SER A 83 -10.08 -5.58 -4.62
N ALA A 84 -10.24 -6.69 -5.35
CA ALA A 84 -11.33 -6.85 -6.29
C ALA A 84 -12.69 -7.07 -5.58
N HIS A 85 -12.67 -7.37 -4.29
CA HIS A 85 -13.88 -7.62 -3.51
C HIS A 85 -14.33 -6.36 -2.78
N GLN A 86 -15.64 -6.12 -2.75
CA GLN A 86 -16.18 -4.90 -2.14
C GLN A 86 -16.03 -4.86 -0.63
N THR A 87 -16.05 -6.01 0.01
CA THR A 87 -15.86 -6.06 1.45
C THR A 87 -14.66 -6.95 1.73
N PRO A 88 -13.76 -6.51 2.62
CA PRO A 88 -12.67 -7.37 3.02
C PRO A 88 -13.25 -8.58 3.73
N ASP A 89 -12.75 -9.74 3.38
CA ASP A 89 -13.10 -10.94 4.13
C ASP A 89 -12.30 -10.87 5.44
N ASP A 90 -12.99 -10.90 6.55
CA ASP A 90 -12.33 -10.80 7.86
C ASP A 90 -11.30 -11.90 8.07
N ALA A 91 -11.47 -13.03 7.42
CA ALA A 91 -10.51 -14.12 7.50
C ALA A 91 -9.19 -13.76 6.82
N ASP A 92 -9.23 -12.88 5.83
CA ASP A 92 -8.05 -12.51 5.05
C ASP A 92 -7.35 -11.26 5.60
N ALA A 93 -8.00 -10.53 6.48
CA ALA A 93 -7.48 -9.26 6.98
C ALA A 93 -7.56 -9.19 8.50
N PRO A 94 -6.66 -9.88 9.20
CA PRO A 94 -6.66 -9.88 10.67
C PRO A 94 -6.47 -8.47 11.23
N ALA A 95 -7.14 -8.20 12.33
CA ALA A 95 -7.07 -6.89 12.98
C ALA A 95 -5.67 -6.52 13.44
N ASP A 96 -4.83 -7.50 13.72
CA ASP A 96 -3.46 -7.25 14.20
C ASP A 96 -2.53 -6.69 13.12
N LEU A 97 -2.95 -6.68 11.86
CA LEU A 97 -2.17 -6.07 10.79
C LEU A 97 -2.34 -4.55 10.75
N GLU A 98 -3.32 -4.02 11.44
CA GLU A 98 -3.58 -2.58 11.51
C GLU A 98 -3.71 -1.95 10.13
N ILE A 99 -4.51 -2.57 9.27
CA ILE A 99 -4.77 -2.04 7.94
C ILE A 99 -5.61 -0.77 8.08
N SER A 100 -5.13 0.30 7.47
CA SER A 100 -5.74 1.63 7.62
C SER A 100 -7.00 1.80 6.79
N GLY A 101 -7.16 1.05 5.74
CA GLY A 101 -8.36 1.12 4.92
C GLY A 101 -8.29 0.18 3.73
N TYR A 102 -9.41 0.10 3.02
CA TYR A 102 -9.57 -0.76 1.86
C TYR A 102 -10.12 0.03 0.70
N LEU A 103 -9.61 -0.25 -0.49
CA LEU A 103 -10.12 0.31 -1.74
C LEU A 103 -10.51 -0.85 -2.64
N THR A 104 -11.62 -0.69 -3.36
CA THR A 104 -12.08 -1.74 -4.28
C THR A 104 -11.69 -1.44 -5.71
N LYS A 105 -11.53 -2.49 -6.51
CA LYS A 105 -11.30 -2.35 -7.95
C LYS A 105 -12.65 -2.40 -8.67
N PRO A 106 -12.83 -1.63 -9.73
CA PRO A 106 -11.86 -0.72 -10.35
C PRO A 106 -11.59 0.49 -9.44
N ILE A 107 -10.36 0.98 -9.48
CA ILE A 107 -9.91 2.03 -8.56
C ILE A 107 -10.57 3.36 -8.90
N ASP A 108 -11.18 3.98 -7.89
CA ASP A 108 -11.60 5.37 -7.95
C ASP A 108 -10.42 6.22 -7.50
N PHE A 109 -9.78 6.91 -8.46
CA PHE A 109 -8.56 7.66 -8.14
C PHE A 109 -8.80 8.85 -7.23
N ASP A 110 -9.99 9.44 -7.25
CA ASP A 110 -10.31 10.51 -6.31
C ASP A 110 -10.38 9.98 -4.88
N ALA A 111 -11.00 8.81 -4.70
CA ALA A 111 -11.04 8.16 -3.39
C ALA A 111 -9.65 7.74 -2.94
N LEU A 112 -8.83 7.23 -3.85
CA LEU A 112 -7.45 6.85 -3.57
C LEU A 112 -6.64 8.05 -3.07
N LEU A 113 -6.69 9.15 -3.80
CA LEU A 113 -5.92 10.34 -3.44
C LEU A 113 -6.40 10.93 -2.12
N GLY A 114 -7.70 10.90 -1.86
CA GLY A 114 -8.25 11.36 -0.58
C GLY A 114 -7.77 10.52 0.59
N ALA A 115 -7.75 9.20 0.43
CA ALA A 115 -7.28 8.30 1.49
C ALA A 115 -5.79 8.46 1.75
N VAL A 116 -5.00 8.61 0.68
CA VAL A 116 -3.56 8.83 0.81
C VAL A 116 -3.28 10.14 1.53
N ALA A 117 -3.95 11.21 1.15
CA ALA A 117 -3.77 12.51 1.78
C ALA A 117 -4.12 12.46 3.27
N GLU A 118 -5.23 11.83 3.61
CA GLU A 118 -5.66 11.72 5.00
C GLU A 118 -4.62 11.00 5.87
N LEU A 119 -4.11 9.87 5.37
CA LEU A 119 -3.17 9.07 6.14
C LEU A 119 -1.79 9.70 6.24
N THR A 120 -1.33 10.36 5.19
CA THR A 120 -0.01 10.99 5.18
C THR A 120 0.01 12.33 5.92
N GLU A 121 -1.08 13.08 5.86
CA GLU A 121 -1.19 14.32 6.62
C GLU A 121 -1.18 14.06 8.12
N LYS A 122 -1.89 13.03 8.58
CA LYS A 122 -1.88 12.66 9.99
C LYS A 122 -0.48 12.30 10.46
N LYS A 123 0.29 11.63 9.61
CA LYS A 123 1.65 11.23 9.94
C LYS A 123 2.57 12.44 9.99
N ALA A 124 2.37 13.40 9.10
CA ALA A 124 3.21 14.61 9.02
C ALA A 124 2.98 15.55 10.19
N ALA A 125 1.82 15.47 10.79
CA ALA A 125 1.50 16.31 11.95
C ALA A 125 2.17 15.79 13.21
#